data_5c6d66672e50668692f643040588f8a1
#
_entry.id   5c6d66672e50668692f643040588f8a1
#
_cell.length_a   1.000
_cell.length_b   1.000
_cell.length_c   1.000
_cell.angle_alpha   90.00
_cell.angle_beta   90.00
_cell.angle_gamma   90.00
#
_symmetry.space_group_name_H-M   'P 1'
#
loop_
_entity.id
_entity.type
_entity.pdbx_description
1 polymer ?
#
loop_
_entity_poly.entity_id
_entity_poly.type
_entity_poly.pdbx_seq_one_letter_code
_entity_poly.pdbx_strand_id
1 'polypeptide(L)'
;METILFLKSNMSKQKYFFLAIFSFVVGMILHHLPEYDYFLLHFFNSNFYNEEFFKYFTEIGNGYIVAAFVIPALSYASYRFKALNFVPLSALIFPTIYLGIINGILKREIFAFQRPGFHRFESIEYLEPVFNYGSFPSGHAATIFVVVFIWLGLAVKKGYQHKFFLHGSLIALASLVAISRVIVGAHWFSDILASLGIALLFRFFVEFKFFYNHIAKTEVLQYLSYLVVVVAWINILFFDVSKYF
;
A
#
# COMPACT_ATOMS: atom_id res chain seq x y z
N MET A 1 -19.83 19.97 24.28
CA MET A 1 -18.45 19.47 24.08
C MET A 1 -18.44 18.27 23.14
N GLU A 2 -19.34 17.31 23.28
CA GLU A 2 -19.44 16.12 22.41
C GLU A 2 -19.74 16.45 20.93
N THR A 3 -20.61 17.41 20.67
CA THR A 3 -20.96 17.83 19.29
C THR A 3 -19.77 18.43 18.54
N ILE A 4 -18.93 19.21 19.22
CA ILE A 4 -17.70 19.81 18.62
C ILE A 4 -16.64 18.72 18.37
N LEU A 5 -16.54 17.73 19.26
CA LEU A 5 -15.66 16.57 19.08
C LEU A 5 -16.13 15.68 17.93
N PHE A 6 -17.43 15.50 17.75
CA PHE A 6 -18.04 14.78 16.63
C PHE A 6 -17.80 15.47 15.28
N LEU A 7 -17.99 16.79 15.22
CA LEU A 7 -17.73 17.59 14.02
C LEU A 7 -16.23 17.57 13.65
N LYS A 8 -15.32 17.72 14.63
CA LYS A 8 -13.87 17.64 14.42
C LYS A 8 -13.40 16.25 13.94
N SER A 9 -14.03 15.18 14.42
CA SER A 9 -13.78 13.80 13.98
C SER A 9 -14.24 13.59 12.54
N ASN A 10 -15.42 14.10 12.16
CA ASN A 10 -15.94 14.00 10.80
C ASN A 10 -15.12 14.82 9.79
N MET A 11 -14.66 16.02 10.16
CA MET A 11 -13.78 16.83 9.31
C MET A 11 -12.46 16.14 9.00
N SER A 12 -11.87 15.38 9.95
CA SER A 12 -10.65 14.63 9.69
C SER A 12 -10.84 13.47 8.72
N LYS A 13 -11.99 12.80 8.78
CA LYS A 13 -12.36 11.70 7.87
C LYS A 13 -12.60 12.18 6.44
N GLN A 14 -13.32 13.28 6.29
CA GLN A 14 -13.58 13.89 4.98
C GLN A 14 -12.27 14.26 4.26
N LYS A 15 -11.23 14.70 4.98
CA LYS A 15 -9.92 14.99 4.37
C LYS A 15 -9.31 13.77 3.68
N TYR A 16 -9.38 12.58 4.30
CA TYR A 16 -8.87 11.36 3.66
C TYR A 16 -9.66 11.02 2.40
N PHE A 17 -10.97 11.20 2.42
CA PHE A 17 -11.81 10.99 1.24
C PHE A 17 -11.44 11.93 0.09
N PHE A 18 -11.33 13.24 0.37
CA PHE A 18 -10.95 14.21 -0.67
C PHE A 18 -9.53 13.98 -1.18
N LEU A 19 -8.57 13.67 -0.29
CA LEU A 19 -7.19 13.34 -0.70
C LEU A 19 -7.15 12.04 -1.53
N ALA A 20 -7.99 11.06 -1.21
CA ALA A 20 -8.10 9.83 -1.98
C ALA A 20 -8.57 10.09 -3.40
N ILE A 21 -9.67 10.82 -3.56
CA ILE A 21 -10.21 11.20 -4.87
C ILE A 21 -9.21 12.05 -5.64
N PHE A 22 -8.61 13.06 -4.99
CA PHE A 22 -7.62 13.93 -5.62
C PHE A 22 -6.42 13.11 -6.15
N SER A 23 -5.82 12.26 -5.30
CA SER A 23 -4.67 11.45 -5.69
C SER A 23 -4.99 10.49 -6.83
N PHE A 24 -6.16 9.84 -6.78
CA PHE A 24 -6.60 8.93 -7.84
C PHE A 24 -6.83 9.67 -9.17
N VAL A 25 -7.53 10.80 -9.13
CA VAL A 25 -7.80 11.62 -10.32
C VAL A 25 -6.50 12.17 -10.93
N VAL A 26 -5.58 12.67 -10.10
CA VAL A 26 -4.27 13.13 -10.57
C VAL A 26 -3.49 11.97 -11.22
N GLY A 27 -3.53 10.77 -10.63
CA GLY A 27 -2.94 9.58 -11.24
C GLY A 27 -3.56 9.27 -12.60
N MET A 28 -4.89 9.32 -12.72
CA MET A 28 -5.59 9.11 -14.01
C MET A 28 -5.20 10.17 -15.05
N ILE A 29 -5.17 11.44 -14.65
CA ILE A 29 -4.78 12.53 -15.57
C ILE A 29 -3.33 12.33 -16.04
N LEU A 30 -2.41 12.04 -15.13
CA LEU A 30 -1.01 11.82 -15.45
C LEU A 30 -0.82 10.64 -16.40
N HIS A 31 -1.59 9.55 -16.20
CA HIS A 31 -1.56 8.39 -17.11
C HIS A 31 -1.95 8.74 -18.55
N HIS A 32 -2.83 9.73 -18.73
CA HIS A 32 -3.21 10.23 -20.07
C HIS A 32 -2.27 11.32 -20.61
N LEU A 33 -1.18 11.61 -19.89
CA LEU A 33 -0.10 12.50 -20.27
C LEU A 33 1.22 11.71 -20.37
N PRO A 34 1.39 10.84 -21.39
CA PRO A 34 2.46 9.85 -21.43
C PRO A 34 3.86 10.46 -21.42
N GLU A 35 4.05 11.65 -21.97
CA GLU A 35 5.35 12.34 -21.94
C GLU A 35 5.80 12.69 -20.53
N TYR A 36 4.85 13.14 -19.67
CA TYR A 36 5.16 13.50 -18.28
C TYR A 36 5.35 12.24 -17.42
N ASP A 37 4.55 11.20 -17.63
CA ASP A 37 4.70 9.95 -16.88
C ASP A 37 6.01 9.24 -17.25
N TYR A 38 6.38 9.26 -18.54
CA TYR A 38 7.68 8.80 -19.01
C TYR A 38 8.85 9.64 -18.46
N PHE A 39 8.72 10.96 -18.43
CA PHE A 39 9.74 11.85 -17.83
C PHE A 39 10.01 11.47 -16.37
N LEU A 40 8.96 11.25 -15.56
CA LEU A 40 9.09 10.83 -14.17
C LEU A 40 9.71 9.43 -14.06
N LEU A 41 9.28 8.47 -14.89
CA LEU A 41 9.88 7.15 -14.94
C LEU A 41 11.38 7.25 -15.22
N HIS A 42 11.77 7.95 -16.29
CA HIS A 42 13.16 8.11 -16.69
C HIS A 42 13.97 8.81 -15.59
N PHE A 43 13.42 9.87 -14.98
CA PHE A 43 14.10 10.59 -13.88
C PHE A 43 14.41 9.67 -12.70
N PHE A 44 13.44 8.90 -12.22
CA PHE A 44 13.65 8.00 -11.08
C PHE A 44 14.55 6.82 -11.44
N ASN A 45 14.37 6.23 -12.60
CA ASN A 45 15.15 5.08 -13.04
C ASN A 45 16.61 5.46 -13.29
N SER A 46 16.91 6.46 -14.12
CA SER A 46 18.27 6.83 -14.48
C SER A 46 19.12 7.36 -13.30
N ASN A 47 18.47 7.96 -12.30
CA ASN A 47 19.22 8.52 -11.16
C ASN A 47 19.37 7.55 -9.99
N PHE A 48 18.48 6.56 -9.83
CA PHE A 48 18.41 5.76 -8.61
C PHE A 48 18.43 4.24 -8.85
N TYR A 49 18.39 3.76 -10.10
CA TYR A 49 18.39 2.31 -10.35
C TYR A 49 19.66 1.66 -9.81
N ASN A 50 19.43 0.59 -9.04
CA ASN A 50 20.46 -0.32 -8.54
C ASN A 50 19.82 -1.70 -8.37
N GLU A 51 20.19 -2.66 -9.24
CA GLU A 51 19.57 -3.98 -9.29
C GLU A 51 19.74 -4.73 -7.96
N GLU A 52 20.95 -4.78 -7.41
CA GLU A 52 21.25 -5.54 -6.19
C GLU A 52 20.43 -5.06 -5.00
N PHE A 53 20.25 -3.76 -4.86
CA PHE A 53 19.47 -3.18 -3.79
C PHE A 53 17.96 -3.33 -4.04
N PHE A 54 17.49 -2.92 -5.21
CA PHE A 54 16.04 -2.87 -5.47
C PHE A 54 15.40 -4.23 -5.70
N LYS A 55 16.16 -5.26 -6.08
CA LYS A 55 15.70 -6.65 -6.14
C LYS A 55 15.03 -7.11 -4.84
N TYR A 56 15.55 -6.67 -3.70
CA TYR A 56 14.99 -7.01 -2.39
C TYR A 56 14.10 -5.91 -1.83
N PHE A 57 14.50 -4.66 -2.00
CA PHE A 57 13.78 -3.53 -1.40
C PHE A 57 12.37 -3.37 -1.96
N THR A 58 12.19 -3.53 -3.25
CA THR A 58 10.88 -3.41 -3.90
C THR A 58 9.89 -4.47 -3.43
N GLU A 59 10.39 -5.65 -3.03
CA GLU A 59 9.57 -6.76 -2.54
C GLU A 59 8.97 -6.51 -1.14
N ILE A 60 9.41 -5.50 -0.40
CA ILE A 60 8.74 -5.08 0.85
C ILE A 60 7.27 -4.74 0.61
N GLY A 61 6.89 -4.31 -0.60
CA GLY A 61 5.49 -4.07 -0.99
C GLY A 61 4.72 -5.31 -1.45
N ASN A 62 5.40 -6.45 -1.65
CA ASN A 62 4.80 -7.71 -2.08
C ASN A 62 3.79 -8.22 -1.04
N GLY A 63 2.60 -8.63 -1.47
CA GLY A 63 1.52 -9.06 -0.58
C GLY A 63 1.91 -10.19 0.38
N TYR A 64 2.72 -11.16 -0.06
CA TYR A 64 3.21 -12.26 0.80
C TYR A 64 4.21 -11.75 1.83
N ILE A 65 5.16 -10.89 1.42
CA ILE A 65 6.14 -10.28 2.34
C ILE A 65 5.43 -9.39 3.36
N VAL A 66 4.46 -8.60 2.92
CA VAL A 66 3.65 -7.75 3.81
C VAL A 66 2.87 -8.59 4.81
N ALA A 67 2.22 -9.68 4.37
CA ALA A 67 1.46 -10.55 5.26
C ALA A 67 2.36 -11.34 6.23
N ALA A 68 3.53 -11.81 5.80
CA ALA A 68 4.43 -12.61 6.60
C ALA A 68 5.27 -11.80 7.62
N PHE A 69 5.64 -10.57 7.27
CA PHE A 69 6.59 -9.78 8.08
C PHE A 69 6.03 -8.43 8.52
N VAL A 70 5.54 -7.59 7.59
CA VAL A 70 5.18 -6.21 7.89
C VAL A 70 3.98 -6.14 8.84
N ILE A 71 2.90 -6.86 8.52
CA ILE A 71 1.69 -6.89 9.34
C ILE A 71 1.95 -7.45 10.74
N PRO A 72 2.60 -8.63 10.92
CA PRO A 72 2.97 -9.13 12.23
C PRO A 72 3.86 -8.18 13.02
N ALA A 73 4.85 -7.55 12.38
CA ALA A 73 5.74 -6.58 13.03
C ALA A 73 4.99 -5.35 13.54
N LEU A 74 4.09 -4.77 12.73
CA LEU A 74 3.26 -3.63 13.13
C LEU A 74 2.25 -4.00 14.22
N SER A 75 1.63 -5.18 14.14
CA SER A 75 0.73 -5.68 15.18
C SER A 75 1.48 -5.87 16.49
N TYR A 76 2.65 -6.52 16.46
CA TYR A 76 3.51 -6.69 17.62
C TYR A 76 3.99 -5.35 18.21
N ALA A 77 4.40 -4.40 17.38
CA ALA A 77 4.79 -3.06 17.82
C ALA A 77 3.64 -2.38 18.59
N SER A 78 2.41 -2.45 18.06
CA SER A 78 1.24 -1.88 18.73
C SER A 78 0.89 -2.59 20.05
N TYR A 79 1.19 -3.88 20.18
CA TYR A 79 1.06 -4.64 21.43
C TYR A 79 2.17 -4.27 22.42
N ARG A 80 3.41 -4.18 21.97
CA ARG A 80 4.59 -3.98 22.83
C ARG A 80 4.69 -2.57 23.41
N PHE A 81 4.31 -1.56 22.64
CA PHE A 81 4.41 -0.17 23.06
C PHE A 81 3.10 0.34 23.68
N LYS A 82 3.04 0.45 25.02
CA LYS A 82 1.85 0.91 25.77
C LYS A 82 1.34 2.29 25.36
N ALA A 83 2.17 3.10 24.71
CA ALA A 83 1.79 4.40 24.17
C ALA A 83 0.87 4.29 22.93
N LEU A 84 0.76 3.11 22.33
CA LEU A 84 -0.09 2.82 21.18
C LEU A 84 -1.36 2.06 21.60
N ASN A 85 -2.37 2.06 20.75
CA ASN A 85 -3.50 1.13 20.83
C ASN A 85 -3.11 -0.16 20.12
N PHE A 86 -3.49 -1.30 20.68
CA PHE A 86 -3.28 -2.58 20.03
C PHE A 86 -4.08 -2.68 18.72
N VAL A 87 -3.40 -3.09 17.66
CA VAL A 87 -3.98 -3.36 16.34
C VAL A 87 -3.83 -4.85 16.03
N PRO A 88 -4.93 -5.61 16.04
CA PRO A 88 -4.88 -7.04 15.78
C PRO A 88 -4.57 -7.33 14.31
N LEU A 89 -4.04 -8.52 14.01
CA LEU A 89 -3.69 -8.96 12.65
C LEU A 89 -4.85 -8.84 11.67
N SER A 90 -6.05 -9.24 12.10
CA SER A 90 -7.27 -9.19 11.26
C SER A 90 -7.60 -7.79 10.76
N ALA A 91 -7.32 -6.76 11.56
CA ALA A 91 -7.55 -5.37 11.18
C ALA A 91 -6.66 -4.88 10.03
N LEU A 92 -5.57 -5.58 9.75
CA LEU A 92 -4.64 -5.28 8.65
C LEU A 92 -4.76 -6.27 7.51
N ILE A 93 -4.86 -7.57 7.80
CA ILE A 93 -4.88 -8.64 6.80
C ILE A 93 -6.13 -8.56 5.92
N PHE A 94 -7.33 -8.43 6.50
CA PHE A 94 -8.56 -8.45 5.69
C PHE A 94 -8.67 -7.24 4.75
N PRO A 95 -8.41 -5.99 5.16
CA PRO A 95 -8.36 -4.88 4.22
C PRO A 95 -7.34 -5.08 3.11
N THR A 96 -6.18 -5.68 3.42
CA THR A 96 -5.14 -5.97 2.43
C THR A 96 -5.60 -7.01 1.42
N ILE A 97 -6.30 -8.07 1.84
CA ILE A 97 -6.88 -9.07 0.94
C ILE A 97 -7.97 -8.43 0.06
N TYR A 98 -8.90 -7.66 0.65
CA TYR A 98 -9.92 -6.94 -0.12
C TYR A 98 -9.31 -5.99 -1.14
N LEU A 99 -8.27 -5.26 -0.74
CA LEU A 99 -7.51 -4.42 -1.66
C LEU A 99 -6.92 -5.25 -2.81
N GLY A 100 -6.31 -6.39 -2.52
CA GLY A 100 -5.75 -7.28 -3.53
C GLY A 100 -6.78 -7.73 -4.56
N ILE A 101 -7.99 -8.11 -4.11
CA ILE A 101 -9.11 -8.50 -4.98
C ILE A 101 -9.55 -7.30 -5.85
N ILE A 102 -9.81 -6.14 -5.24
CA ILE A 102 -10.23 -4.94 -5.95
C ILE A 102 -9.17 -4.52 -6.97
N ASN A 103 -7.90 -4.51 -6.55
CA ASN A 103 -6.79 -4.16 -7.42
C ASN A 103 -6.66 -5.13 -8.62
N GLY A 104 -6.88 -6.43 -8.38
CA GLY A 104 -6.91 -7.43 -9.44
C GLY A 104 -8.01 -7.17 -10.47
N ILE A 105 -9.21 -6.81 -10.02
CA ILE A 105 -10.34 -6.46 -10.88
C ILE A 105 -10.02 -5.17 -11.67
N LEU A 106 -9.54 -4.13 -10.99
CA LEU A 106 -9.19 -2.87 -11.65
C LEU A 106 -8.16 -3.07 -12.76
N LYS A 107 -7.14 -3.88 -12.53
CA LYS A 107 -6.06 -4.14 -13.49
C LYS A 107 -6.48 -4.93 -14.72
N ARG A 108 -7.33 -5.91 -14.54
CA ARG A 108 -7.66 -6.87 -15.60
C ARG A 108 -8.92 -6.49 -16.36
N GLU A 109 -9.96 -6.05 -15.62
CA GLU A 109 -11.29 -5.88 -16.21
C GLU A 109 -11.61 -4.42 -16.53
N ILE A 110 -11.01 -3.45 -15.84
CA ILE A 110 -11.39 -2.04 -15.98
C ILE A 110 -10.34 -1.24 -16.74
N PHE A 111 -9.10 -1.24 -16.28
CA PHE A 111 -8.09 -0.36 -16.86
C PHE A 111 -7.20 -1.07 -17.89
N ALA A 112 -6.79 -2.31 -17.63
CA ALA A 112 -5.94 -3.14 -18.53
C ALA A 112 -4.72 -2.39 -19.15
N PHE A 113 -4.21 -1.36 -18.45
CA PHE A 113 -3.16 -0.47 -18.96
C PHE A 113 -1.82 -1.19 -19.10
N GLN A 114 -1.03 -0.76 -20.10
CA GLN A 114 0.30 -1.27 -20.38
C GLN A 114 1.30 -0.75 -19.34
N ARG A 115 2.22 -1.61 -18.94
CA ARG A 115 3.37 -1.25 -18.09
C ARG A 115 4.51 -0.64 -18.92
N PRO A 116 5.47 0.05 -18.28
CA PRO A 116 6.67 0.52 -18.96
C PRO A 116 7.39 -0.59 -19.74
N GLY A 117 7.42 -1.81 -19.20
CA GLY A 117 8.01 -2.99 -19.82
C GLY A 117 7.43 -3.38 -21.18
N PHE A 118 6.20 -3.01 -21.50
CA PHE A 118 5.61 -3.21 -22.82
C PHE A 118 6.36 -2.45 -23.92
N HIS A 119 6.80 -1.24 -23.60
CA HIS A 119 7.46 -0.33 -24.56
C HIS A 119 8.95 -0.63 -24.76
N ARG A 120 9.59 -1.31 -23.79
CA ARG A 120 11.02 -1.66 -23.84
C ARG A 120 11.91 -0.47 -24.21
N PHE A 121 11.75 0.67 -23.53
CA PHE A 121 12.58 1.85 -23.76
C PHE A 121 14.06 1.54 -23.51
N GLU A 122 14.93 1.85 -24.47
CA GLU A 122 16.39 1.62 -24.36
C GLU A 122 17.04 2.41 -23.21
N SER A 123 16.42 3.52 -22.79
CA SER A 123 16.88 4.41 -21.71
C SER A 123 16.43 4.00 -20.32
N ILE A 124 15.71 2.87 -20.17
CA ILE A 124 15.15 2.39 -18.91
C ILE A 124 15.74 1.03 -18.57
N GLU A 125 16.31 0.93 -17.39
CA GLU A 125 16.75 -0.33 -16.80
C GLU A 125 15.57 -1.04 -16.15
N TYR A 126 15.37 -2.31 -16.48
CA TYR A 126 14.24 -3.10 -15.99
C TYR A 126 14.71 -4.21 -15.06
N LEU A 127 14.07 -4.33 -13.90
CA LEU A 127 14.26 -5.49 -13.03
C LEU A 127 13.42 -6.67 -13.55
N GLU A 128 14.06 -7.80 -13.79
CA GLU A 128 13.38 -9.03 -14.22
C GLU A 128 12.62 -9.72 -13.05
N PRO A 129 11.49 -10.36 -13.29
CA PRO A 129 10.81 -10.52 -14.60
C PRO A 129 10.03 -9.26 -15.01
N VAL A 130 10.10 -8.91 -16.29
CA VAL A 130 9.40 -7.75 -16.86
C VAL A 130 7.99 -8.13 -17.31
N PHE A 131 7.00 -7.41 -16.78
CA PHE A 131 5.60 -7.58 -17.14
C PHE A 131 5.12 -6.47 -18.09
N ASN A 132 4.23 -6.83 -19.01
CA ASN A 132 3.76 -5.91 -20.05
C ASN A 132 2.41 -5.25 -19.74
N TYR A 133 1.54 -5.92 -18.99
CA TYR A 133 0.16 -5.49 -18.76
C TYR A 133 -0.20 -5.44 -17.27
N GLY A 134 -1.38 -4.90 -16.99
CA GLY A 134 -1.88 -4.79 -15.62
C GLY A 134 -1.10 -3.77 -14.78
N SER A 135 -0.86 -2.59 -15.38
CA SER A 135 -0.10 -1.54 -14.72
C SER A 135 -0.88 -0.88 -13.59
N PHE A 136 -2.06 -0.36 -13.90
CA PHE A 136 -2.79 0.57 -13.05
C PHE A 136 -3.89 -0.11 -12.21
N PRO A 137 -3.93 0.12 -10.91
CA PRO A 137 -2.91 0.73 -10.05
C PRO A 137 -1.81 -0.26 -9.62
N SER A 138 -0.71 0.22 -9.02
CA SER A 138 0.37 -0.65 -8.54
C SER A 138 -0.04 -1.48 -7.33
N GLY A 139 0.08 -2.81 -7.41
CA GLY A 139 -0.26 -3.71 -6.31
C GLY A 139 0.64 -3.55 -5.09
N HIS A 140 1.96 -3.52 -5.28
CA HIS A 140 2.94 -3.32 -4.22
C HIS A 140 2.75 -1.98 -3.50
N ALA A 141 2.59 -0.89 -4.25
CA ALA A 141 2.36 0.43 -3.68
C ALA A 141 1.06 0.49 -2.88
N ALA A 142 -0.04 -0.04 -3.43
CA ALA A 142 -1.34 -0.06 -2.76
C ALA A 142 -1.28 -0.87 -1.46
N THR A 143 -0.62 -2.03 -1.48
CA THR A 143 -0.49 -2.92 -0.31
C THR A 143 0.27 -2.24 0.83
N ILE A 144 1.44 -1.67 0.57
CA ILE A 144 2.22 -1.03 1.64
C ILE A 144 1.52 0.23 2.18
N PHE A 145 0.91 1.05 1.32
CA PHE A 145 0.17 2.22 1.76
C PHE A 145 -1.05 1.86 2.61
N VAL A 146 -1.85 0.86 2.21
CA VAL A 146 -3.06 0.51 2.96
C VAL A 146 -2.70 0.02 4.36
N VAL A 147 -1.68 -0.84 4.48
CA VAL A 147 -1.25 -1.38 5.78
C VAL A 147 -0.75 -0.26 6.69
N VAL A 148 0.12 0.62 6.18
CA VAL A 148 0.68 1.72 6.95
C VAL A 148 -0.42 2.71 7.37
N PHE A 149 -1.31 3.11 6.46
CA PHE A 149 -2.35 4.09 6.78
C PHE A 149 -3.39 3.56 7.75
N ILE A 150 -3.81 2.30 7.62
CA ILE A 150 -4.75 1.68 8.55
C ILE A 150 -4.10 1.56 9.92
N TRP A 151 -2.86 1.04 9.98
CA TRP A 151 -2.15 0.89 11.24
C TRP A 151 -1.97 2.23 11.96
N LEU A 152 -1.49 3.27 11.28
CA LEU A 152 -1.34 4.61 11.86
C LEU A 152 -2.64 5.14 12.45
N GLY A 153 -3.73 4.88 11.76
CA GLY A 153 -5.03 5.32 12.22
C GLY A 153 -5.59 4.59 13.42
N LEU A 154 -5.33 3.33 13.52
CA LEU A 154 -5.82 2.51 14.63
C LEU A 154 -4.87 2.56 15.84
N ALA A 155 -3.55 2.51 15.59
CA ALA A 155 -2.54 2.44 16.65
C ALA A 155 -2.31 3.78 17.37
N VAL A 156 -2.27 4.89 16.65
CA VAL A 156 -1.80 6.17 17.21
C VAL A 156 -2.88 6.86 18.03
N LYS A 157 -2.63 6.98 19.34
CA LYS A 157 -3.51 7.68 20.29
C LYS A 157 -3.51 9.19 20.01
N LYS A 158 -4.65 9.88 20.27
CA LYS A 158 -4.78 11.34 20.08
C LYS A 158 -3.77 12.12 20.90
N GLY A 159 -3.22 11.81 21.90
CA GLY A 159 -2.24 12.55 22.74
C GLY A 159 -0.79 12.09 22.56
N TYR A 160 -0.51 11.19 21.61
CA TYR A 160 0.84 10.67 21.44
C TYR A 160 1.83 11.76 21.03
N GLN A 161 2.85 12.01 21.83
CA GLN A 161 3.79 13.12 21.65
C GLN A 161 4.60 13.02 20.34
N HIS A 162 5.04 11.81 19.99
CA HIS A 162 5.87 11.58 18.82
C HIS A 162 5.06 11.20 17.56
N LYS A 163 3.76 11.52 17.53
CA LYS A 163 2.87 11.14 16.42
C LYS A 163 3.37 11.65 15.04
N PHE A 164 3.87 12.88 14.98
CA PHE A 164 4.35 13.44 13.71
C PHE A 164 5.58 12.72 13.18
N PHE A 165 6.52 12.39 14.05
CA PHE A 165 7.69 11.60 13.69
C PHE A 165 7.31 10.20 13.21
N LEU A 166 6.45 9.51 13.97
CA LEU A 166 5.99 8.16 13.61
C LEU A 166 5.21 8.14 12.28
N HIS A 167 4.28 9.10 12.09
CA HIS A 167 3.57 9.24 10.80
C HIS A 167 4.53 9.54 9.66
N GLY A 168 5.41 10.53 9.83
CA GLY A 168 6.37 10.93 8.82
C GLY A 168 7.30 9.79 8.42
N SER A 169 7.87 9.06 9.38
CA SER A 169 8.80 7.95 9.12
C SER A 169 8.12 6.79 8.37
N LEU A 170 6.94 6.36 8.82
CA LEU A 170 6.25 5.24 8.19
C LEU A 170 5.67 5.60 6.82
N ILE A 171 5.15 6.81 6.65
CA ILE A 171 4.68 7.30 5.34
C ILE A 171 5.87 7.44 4.38
N ALA A 172 6.99 7.99 4.82
CA ALA A 172 8.20 8.09 4.00
C ALA A 172 8.70 6.71 3.56
N LEU A 173 8.76 5.73 4.48
CA LEU A 173 9.15 4.36 4.14
C LEU A 173 8.18 3.72 3.13
N ALA A 174 6.87 3.84 3.35
CA ALA A 174 5.88 3.33 2.41
C ALA A 174 5.99 4.00 1.03
N SER A 175 6.27 5.31 1.00
CA SER A 175 6.49 6.07 -0.24
C SER A 175 7.75 5.62 -0.97
N LEU A 176 8.85 5.35 -0.25
CA LEU A 176 10.07 4.82 -0.84
C LEU A 176 9.85 3.43 -1.46
N VAL A 177 9.13 2.54 -0.77
CA VAL A 177 8.74 1.23 -1.32
C VAL A 177 7.83 1.39 -2.54
N ALA A 178 6.88 2.32 -2.53
CA ALA A 178 6.02 2.58 -3.67
C ALA A 178 6.81 3.15 -4.87
N ILE A 179 7.67 4.14 -4.66
CA ILE A 179 8.51 4.76 -5.71
C ILE A 179 9.53 3.75 -6.27
N SER A 180 9.98 2.79 -5.47
CA SER A 180 10.88 1.74 -5.97
C SER A 180 10.30 0.99 -7.16
N ARG A 181 8.97 0.89 -7.28
CA ARG A 181 8.30 0.27 -8.45
C ARG A 181 8.50 1.08 -9.74
N VAL A 182 8.66 2.39 -9.62
CA VAL A 182 9.02 3.29 -10.74
C VAL A 182 10.52 3.15 -11.05
N ILE A 183 11.36 3.15 -10.02
CA ILE A 183 12.83 3.02 -10.15
C ILE A 183 13.19 1.73 -10.91
N VAL A 184 12.52 0.62 -10.63
CA VAL A 184 12.80 -0.67 -11.31
C VAL A 184 12.08 -0.84 -12.66
N GLY A 185 11.45 0.19 -13.20
CA GLY A 185 10.75 0.12 -14.49
C GLY A 185 9.47 -0.74 -14.48
N ALA A 186 8.96 -1.15 -13.31
CA ALA A 186 7.81 -2.04 -13.21
C ALA A 186 6.46 -1.33 -13.33
N HIS A 187 6.40 -0.04 -12.98
CA HIS A 187 5.19 0.77 -12.96
C HIS A 187 5.45 2.22 -13.34
N TRP A 188 4.41 2.87 -13.85
CA TRP A 188 4.39 4.31 -14.06
C TRP A 188 4.22 5.06 -12.72
N PHE A 189 4.62 6.33 -12.68
CA PHE A 189 4.40 7.16 -11.48
C PHE A 189 2.90 7.41 -11.24
N SER A 190 2.11 7.50 -12.30
CA SER A 190 0.65 7.56 -12.26
C SER A 190 0.02 6.38 -11.51
N ASP A 191 0.56 5.16 -11.67
CA ASP A 191 0.12 3.96 -10.96
C ASP A 191 0.29 4.09 -9.44
N ILE A 192 1.36 4.77 -9.01
CA ILE A 192 1.66 5.00 -7.59
C ILE A 192 0.67 6.00 -6.99
N LEU A 193 0.35 7.08 -7.72
CA LEU A 193 -0.64 8.07 -7.27
C LEU A 193 -2.04 7.46 -7.14
N ALA A 194 -2.45 6.62 -8.09
CA ALA A 194 -3.71 5.91 -7.99
C ALA A 194 -3.73 4.94 -6.79
N SER A 195 -2.63 4.22 -6.54
CA SER A 195 -2.48 3.33 -5.39
C SER A 195 -2.59 4.07 -4.07
N LEU A 196 -1.98 5.26 -3.97
CA LEU A 196 -2.11 6.15 -2.82
C LEU A 196 -3.58 6.55 -2.60
N GLY A 197 -4.29 6.93 -3.67
CA GLY A 197 -5.70 7.28 -3.61
C GLY A 197 -6.57 6.13 -3.07
N ILE A 198 -6.38 4.92 -3.59
CA ILE A 198 -7.11 3.73 -3.13
C ILE A 198 -6.80 3.42 -1.66
N ALA A 199 -5.54 3.48 -1.25
CA ALA A 199 -5.16 3.22 0.13
C ALA A 199 -5.76 4.24 1.12
N LEU A 200 -5.83 5.52 0.75
CA LEU A 200 -6.51 6.57 1.53
C LEU A 200 -8.02 6.33 1.62
N LEU A 201 -8.65 5.81 0.56
CA LEU A 201 -10.05 5.42 0.57
C LEU A 201 -10.30 4.25 1.54
N PHE A 202 -9.45 3.23 1.53
CA PHE A 202 -9.49 2.14 2.51
C PHE A 202 -9.33 2.65 3.94
N ARG A 203 -8.39 3.57 4.14
CA ARG A 203 -8.20 4.24 5.44
C ARG A 203 -9.47 4.95 5.91
N PHE A 204 -10.17 5.64 5.01
CA PHE A 204 -11.45 6.28 5.30
C PHE A 204 -12.50 5.25 5.75
N PHE A 205 -12.66 4.12 5.03
CA PHE A 205 -13.67 3.11 5.35
C PHE A 205 -13.39 2.37 6.67
N VAL A 206 -12.12 2.08 6.99
CA VAL A 206 -11.73 1.36 8.22
C VAL A 206 -12.02 2.18 9.48
N GLU A 207 -12.10 3.51 9.38
CA GLU A 207 -12.50 4.37 10.51
C GLU A 207 -13.97 4.22 10.93
N PHE A 208 -14.80 3.54 10.16
CA PHE A 208 -16.16 3.24 10.61
C PHE A 208 -16.15 2.19 11.72
N LYS A 209 -16.88 2.46 12.81
CA LYS A 209 -16.99 1.56 13.97
C LYS A 209 -17.46 0.15 13.57
N PHE A 210 -18.27 0.04 12.53
CA PHE A 210 -18.74 -1.24 11.99
C PHE A 210 -17.56 -2.15 11.59
N PHE A 211 -16.62 -1.64 10.80
CA PHE A 211 -15.45 -2.40 10.37
C PHE A 211 -14.64 -2.92 11.57
N TYR A 212 -14.29 -2.03 12.50
CA TYR A 212 -13.47 -2.42 13.65
C TYR A 212 -14.15 -3.45 14.55
N ASN A 213 -15.44 -3.29 14.81
CA ASN A 213 -16.18 -4.19 15.71
C ASN A 213 -16.45 -5.56 15.09
N HIS A 214 -16.71 -5.65 13.78
CA HIS A 214 -17.08 -6.90 13.12
C HIS A 214 -15.90 -7.62 12.47
N ILE A 215 -14.84 -6.92 12.08
CA ILE A 215 -13.68 -7.54 11.45
C ILE A 215 -12.50 -7.65 12.44
N ALA A 216 -12.13 -6.56 13.10
CA ALA A 216 -10.94 -6.55 13.94
C ALA A 216 -11.09 -7.36 15.23
N LYS A 217 -12.31 -7.48 15.79
CA LYS A 217 -12.57 -8.14 17.09
C LYS A 217 -13.13 -9.57 16.98
N THR A 218 -13.51 -10.04 15.82
CA THR A 218 -14.09 -11.37 15.64
C THR A 218 -13.01 -12.44 15.79
N GLU A 219 -13.16 -13.35 16.76
CA GLU A 219 -12.17 -14.41 17.04
C GLU A 219 -11.87 -15.28 15.83
N VAL A 220 -12.90 -15.71 15.09
CA VAL A 220 -12.73 -16.50 13.88
C VAL A 220 -11.83 -15.80 12.88
N LEU A 221 -11.99 -14.49 12.68
CA LEU A 221 -11.15 -13.72 11.77
C LEU A 221 -9.73 -13.55 12.29
N GLN A 222 -9.51 -13.53 13.61
CA GLN A 222 -8.16 -13.59 14.17
C GLN A 222 -7.48 -14.91 13.83
N TYR A 223 -8.14 -16.06 14.02
CA TYR A 223 -7.58 -17.37 13.66
C TYR A 223 -7.29 -17.47 12.16
N LEU A 224 -8.21 -17.02 11.31
CA LEU A 224 -7.97 -16.95 9.86
C LEU A 224 -6.78 -16.07 9.51
N SER A 225 -6.55 -14.98 10.25
CA SER A 225 -5.39 -14.11 10.03
C SER A 225 -4.07 -14.83 10.33
N TYR A 226 -4.00 -15.64 11.38
CA TYR A 226 -2.83 -16.48 11.62
C TYR A 226 -2.60 -17.48 10.49
N LEU A 227 -3.67 -18.10 9.99
CA LEU A 227 -3.56 -19.01 8.84
C LEU A 227 -3.00 -18.28 7.60
N VAL A 228 -3.47 -17.07 7.31
CA VAL A 228 -2.94 -16.26 6.19
C VAL A 228 -1.45 -15.98 6.36
N VAL A 229 -0.99 -15.64 7.57
CA VAL A 229 0.45 -15.44 7.87
C VAL A 229 1.24 -16.72 7.60
N VAL A 230 0.74 -17.88 8.06
CA VAL A 230 1.39 -19.18 7.83
C VAL A 230 1.46 -19.51 6.33
N VAL A 231 0.36 -19.32 5.60
CA VAL A 231 0.31 -19.52 4.15
C VAL A 231 1.29 -18.58 3.42
N ALA A 232 1.40 -17.32 3.86
CA ALA A 232 2.37 -16.38 3.30
C ALA A 232 3.80 -16.86 3.50
N TRP A 233 4.15 -17.36 4.69
CA TRP A 233 5.45 -17.96 4.97
C TRP A 233 5.72 -19.19 4.11
N ILE A 234 4.76 -20.10 3.95
CA ILE A 234 4.89 -21.28 3.10
C ILE A 234 5.19 -20.84 1.65
N ASN A 235 4.46 -19.84 1.14
CA ASN A 235 4.72 -19.34 -0.21
C ASN A 235 6.13 -18.77 -0.37
N ILE A 236 6.60 -18.00 0.60
CA ILE A 236 7.97 -17.42 0.55
C ILE A 236 9.05 -18.50 0.60
N LEU A 237 8.85 -19.54 1.40
CA LEU A 237 9.87 -20.60 1.59
C LEU A 237 9.93 -21.62 0.45
N PHE A 238 8.79 -21.92 -0.18
CA PHE A 238 8.69 -23.03 -1.14
C PHE A 238 8.40 -22.59 -2.57
N PHE A 239 8.01 -21.33 -2.79
CA PHE A 239 7.68 -20.81 -4.11
C PHE A 239 8.43 -19.50 -4.35
N ASP A 240 8.82 -19.26 -5.61
CA ASP A 240 9.40 -17.99 -6.03
C ASP A 240 8.29 -16.94 -6.18
N VAL A 241 8.05 -16.19 -5.09
CA VAL A 241 6.97 -15.19 -5.06
C VAL A 241 7.21 -14.01 -6.00
N SER A 242 8.43 -13.79 -6.47
CA SER A 242 8.75 -12.71 -7.42
C SER A 242 8.13 -12.94 -8.80
N LYS A 243 7.79 -14.18 -9.14
CA LYS A 243 7.20 -14.54 -10.44
C LYS A 243 5.72 -14.20 -10.58
N TYR A 244 5.04 -13.83 -9.51
CA TYR A 244 3.59 -13.63 -9.53
C TYR A 244 3.15 -12.17 -9.59
N PHE A 245 4.08 -11.21 -9.64
CA PHE A 245 3.76 -9.77 -9.55
C PHE A 245 4.51 -8.90 -10.54
#